data_27011fedcf34c39ed9b114fcee7eda00
#
_entry.id   27011fedcf34c39ed9b114fcee7eda00
#
_cell.length_a   1.000
_cell.length_b   1.000
_cell.length_c   1.000
_cell.angle_alpha   90.00
_cell.angle_beta   90.00
_cell.angle_gamma   90.00
#
_symmetry.space_group_name_H-M   'P 1'
#
loop_
_entity.id
_entity.type
_entity.pdbx_description
1 polymer ?
#
loop_
_entity_poly.entity_id
_entity_poly.type
_entity_poly.pdbx_seq_one_letter_code
_entity_poly.pdbx_strand_id
1 'polypeptide(L)'
;SWKLWGDVNVTHFNASNPGTIQVPLIDNDSRITRGMTSLALENHYEKTSGALSLFYNWGRHKINDGYKTGEQPQTSHFNSKDKMLGISWYQSATFFTGNRLTVGFDYQHFGGESWNKVLATGERKPGVDKQMDEFAGYVDFRQDINSWLSLDAGVRVDHHSHVGTEWIPQGGLAFHLPKSAELKAMVSKGYRNPTIREMYMFAPANPELNPEKLVSYELSYSQRLLEDALYYGLNLYYINGDNVIMSNGLTPPLNVNSGEIENWGIEANIGYRFN
;
A
#
# COMPACT_ATOMS: atom_id res chain seq x y z
N SER A 1 -9.56 16.66 24.12
CA SER A 1 -10.85 16.16 23.58
C SER A 1 -10.71 14.76 23.02
N TRP A 2 -11.83 14.01 23.02
CA TRP A 2 -11.97 12.72 22.35
C TRP A 2 -12.98 12.85 21.23
N LYS A 3 -12.76 12.10 20.15
CA LYS A 3 -13.68 11.99 19.03
C LYS A 3 -13.83 10.52 18.65
N LEU A 4 -15.07 10.04 18.53
CA LEU A 4 -15.40 8.72 18.01
C LEU A 4 -16.11 8.90 16.67
N TRP A 5 -15.67 8.15 15.66
CA TRP A 5 -16.33 8.12 14.37
C TRP A 5 -16.21 6.73 13.73
N GLY A 6 -17.06 6.46 12.77
CA GLY A 6 -17.04 5.21 12.04
C GLY A 6 -17.77 5.36 10.72
N ASP A 7 -17.49 4.45 9.81
CA ASP A 7 -18.16 4.35 8.53
C ASP A 7 -18.45 2.90 8.15
N VAL A 8 -19.45 2.73 7.30
CA VAL A 8 -19.81 1.45 6.69
C VAL A 8 -20.08 1.71 5.22
N ASN A 9 -19.42 0.96 4.36
CA ASN A 9 -19.62 1.00 2.92
C ASN A 9 -19.87 -0.40 2.40
N VAL A 10 -20.89 -0.57 1.55
CA VAL A 10 -21.14 -1.82 0.82
C VAL A 10 -21.41 -1.48 -0.63
N THR A 11 -20.63 -2.07 -1.51
CA THR A 11 -20.75 -1.87 -2.96
C THR A 11 -21.03 -3.21 -3.64
N HIS A 12 -22.00 -3.21 -4.52
CA HIS A 12 -22.26 -4.33 -5.41
C HIS A 12 -22.25 -3.84 -6.85
N PHE A 13 -21.49 -4.50 -7.70
CA PHE A 13 -21.48 -4.18 -9.12
C PHE A 13 -21.34 -5.42 -9.99
N ASN A 14 -21.86 -5.31 -11.20
CA ASN A 14 -21.68 -6.27 -12.26
C ASN A 14 -20.84 -5.59 -13.36
N ALA A 15 -19.90 -6.32 -13.91
CA ALA A 15 -19.06 -5.87 -15.01
C ALA A 15 -18.94 -6.98 -16.03
N SER A 16 -18.89 -6.63 -17.29
CA SER A 16 -18.56 -7.55 -18.38
C SER A 16 -17.39 -6.98 -19.18
N ASN A 17 -16.54 -7.87 -19.65
CA ASN A 17 -15.44 -7.53 -20.55
C ASN A 17 -15.81 -8.09 -21.94
N PRO A 18 -16.12 -7.24 -22.91
CA PRO A 18 -16.45 -7.69 -24.27
C PRO A 18 -15.23 -8.21 -25.06
N GLY A 19 -14.02 -8.16 -24.45
CA GLY A 19 -12.78 -8.43 -25.17
C GLY A 19 -12.35 -7.29 -26.09
N THR A 20 -11.61 -7.61 -27.13
CA THR A 20 -11.20 -6.67 -28.18
C THR A 20 -11.96 -6.94 -29.48
N ILE A 21 -11.88 -6.00 -30.43
CA ILE A 21 -12.49 -6.18 -31.75
C ILE A 21 -11.93 -7.43 -32.47
N GLN A 22 -10.62 -7.73 -32.29
CA GLN A 22 -9.96 -8.89 -32.87
C GLN A 22 -10.25 -10.18 -32.09
N VAL A 23 -10.49 -10.08 -30.80
CA VAL A 23 -10.72 -11.23 -29.89
C VAL A 23 -11.90 -10.89 -28.98
N PRO A 24 -13.14 -10.92 -29.50
CA PRO A 24 -14.33 -10.69 -28.67
C PRO A 24 -14.53 -11.84 -27.69
N LEU A 25 -14.93 -11.50 -26.46
CA LEU A 25 -15.35 -12.44 -25.43
C LEU A 25 -16.87 -12.55 -25.40
N ILE A 26 -17.36 -13.76 -25.33
CA ILE A 26 -18.77 -14.11 -25.25
C ILE A 26 -19.07 -14.53 -23.81
N ASP A 27 -20.21 -14.07 -23.26
CA ASP A 27 -20.71 -14.45 -21.93
C ASP A 27 -19.74 -14.17 -20.76
N ASN A 28 -18.93 -13.10 -20.88
CA ASN A 28 -18.10 -12.64 -19.77
C ASN A 28 -18.95 -11.86 -18.77
N ASP A 29 -18.96 -12.27 -17.50
CA ASP A 29 -19.72 -11.64 -16.43
C ASP A 29 -18.99 -11.75 -15.10
N SER A 30 -18.79 -10.63 -14.44
CA SER A 30 -18.17 -10.54 -13.11
C SER A 30 -19.12 -9.86 -12.14
N ARG A 31 -19.48 -10.56 -11.07
CA ARG A 31 -20.33 -10.05 -9.98
C ARG A 31 -19.50 -9.92 -8.72
N ILE A 32 -19.34 -8.69 -8.27
CA ILE A 32 -18.46 -8.37 -7.15
C ILE A 32 -19.26 -7.63 -6.08
N THR A 33 -19.14 -8.10 -4.85
CA THR A 33 -19.67 -7.40 -3.67
C THR A 33 -18.53 -7.19 -2.71
N ARG A 34 -18.34 -5.95 -2.27
CA ARG A 34 -17.33 -5.58 -1.27
C ARG A 34 -17.97 -4.80 -0.14
N GLY A 35 -17.54 -5.07 1.07
CA GLY A 35 -17.92 -4.31 2.25
C GLY A 35 -16.70 -3.82 2.99
N MET A 36 -16.83 -2.65 3.58
CA MET A 36 -15.82 -2.02 4.45
C MET A 36 -16.55 -1.42 5.65
N THR A 37 -15.96 -1.62 6.83
CA THR A 37 -16.43 -0.99 8.06
C THR A 37 -15.20 -0.50 8.81
N SER A 38 -15.25 0.71 9.35
CA SER A 38 -14.22 1.25 10.22
C SER A 38 -14.80 1.91 11.46
N LEU A 39 -14.03 1.91 12.53
CA LEU A 39 -14.31 2.61 13.78
C LEU A 39 -13.00 3.21 14.29
N ALA A 40 -12.99 4.50 14.62
CA ALA A 40 -11.81 5.15 15.16
C ALA A 40 -12.15 6.00 16.38
N LEU A 41 -11.29 5.89 17.39
CA LEU A 41 -11.28 6.70 18.58
C LEU A 41 -10.02 7.56 18.59
N GLU A 42 -10.19 8.85 18.47
CA GLU A 42 -9.10 9.84 18.43
C GLU A 42 -9.04 10.61 19.73
N ASN A 43 -7.83 10.94 20.14
CA ASN A 43 -7.61 11.91 21.22
C ASN A 43 -6.77 13.09 20.71
N HIS A 44 -7.06 14.27 21.23
CA HIS A 44 -6.34 15.49 20.94
C HIS A 44 -6.26 16.39 22.17
N TYR A 45 -5.04 16.61 22.64
CA TYR A 45 -4.67 17.48 23.74
C TYR A 45 -3.51 18.38 23.30
N GLU A 46 -3.16 19.36 24.11
CA GLU A 46 -2.11 20.34 23.80
C GLU A 46 -0.76 19.71 23.42
N LYS A 47 -0.35 18.70 24.20
CA LYS A 47 0.96 18.05 24.04
C LYS A 47 0.90 16.62 23.53
N THR A 48 -0.29 16.08 23.30
CA THR A 48 -0.44 14.68 22.89
C THR A 48 -1.65 14.49 22.01
N SER A 49 -1.50 13.66 20.98
CA SER A 49 -2.59 13.26 20.09
C SER A 49 -2.38 11.84 19.60
N GLY A 50 -3.46 11.12 19.38
CA GLY A 50 -3.38 9.76 18.88
C GLY A 50 -4.71 9.22 18.42
N ALA A 51 -4.68 8.02 17.88
CA ALA A 51 -5.86 7.31 17.43
C ALA A 51 -5.73 5.80 17.64
N LEU A 52 -6.85 5.17 17.93
CA LEU A 52 -7.05 3.73 17.82
C LEU A 52 -8.10 3.49 16.74
N SER A 53 -7.75 2.73 15.72
CA SER A 53 -8.62 2.41 14.60
C SER A 53 -8.80 0.91 14.49
N LEU A 54 -10.03 0.48 14.22
CA LEU A 54 -10.43 -0.88 13.91
C LEU A 54 -11.06 -0.88 12.53
N PHE A 55 -10.74 -1.86 11.68
CA PHE A 55 -11.39 -1.98 10.39
C PHE A 55 -11.64 -3.45 10.01
N TYR A 56 -12.68 -3.65 9.23
CA TYR A 56 -13.01 -4.94 8.65
C TYR A 56 -13.43 -4.77 7.20
N ASN A 57 -12.70 -5.42 6.30
CA ASN A 57 -12.99 -5.46 4.87
C ASN A 57 -13.35 -6.89 4.47
N TRP A 58 -14.29 -7.04 3.55
CA TRP A 58 -14.63 -8.33 2.98
C TRP A 58 -15.03 -8.21 1.52
N GLY A 59 -14.83 -9.29 0.78
CA GLY A 59 -15.19 -9.38 -0.63
C GLY A 59 -15.80 -10.71 -1.00
N ARG A 60 -16.67 -10.70 -2.01
CA ARG A 60 -17.19 -11.89 -2.69
C ARG A 60 -17.17 -11.65 -4.19
N HIS A 61 -16.54 -12.57 -4.90
CA HIS A 61 -16.41 -12.48 -6.35
C HIS A 61 -17.00 -13.73 -6.97
N LYS A 62 -17.75 -13.54 -8.06
CA LYS A 62 -18.22 -14.60 -8.96
C LYS A 62 -17.84 -14.15 -10.36
N ILE A 63 -16.98 -14.90 -11.02
CA ILE A 63 -16.40 -14.52 -12.29
C ILE A 63 -16.67 -15.63 -13.32
N ASN A 64 -17.30 -15.23 -14.40
CA ASN A 64 -17.33 -15.99 -15.65
C ASN A 64 -16.36 -15.29 -16.60
N ASP A 65 -15.23 -15.92 -16.92
CA ASP A 65 -14.22 -15.34 -17.81
C ASP A 65 -14.68 -15.26 -19.26
N GLY A 66 -15.85 -15.87 -19.57
CA GLY A 66 -16.35 -15.96 -20.94
C GLY A 66 -15.54 -16.93 -21.80
N TYR A 67 -15.79 -16.90 -23.10
CA TYR A 67 -15.08 -17.70 -24.09
C TYR A 67 -14.97 -16.95 -25.41
N LYS A 68 -14.01 -17.32 -26.25
CA LYS A 68 -13.79 -16.70 -27.55
C LYS A 68 -14.69 -17.34 -28.61
N THR A 69 -14.90 -16.64 -29.71
CA THR A 69 -15.60 -17.19 -30.89
C THR A 69 -14.92 -18.47 -31.34
N GLY A 70 -15.69 -19.57 -31.44
CA GLY A 70 -15.20 -20.90 -31.82
C GLY A 70 -14.71 -21.77 -30.65
N GLU A 71 -14.59 -21.24 -29.47
CA GLU A 71 -14.34 -22.01 -28.23
C GLU A 71 -15.67 -22.51 -27.63
N GLN A 72 -15.57 -23.50 -26.76
CA GLN A 72 -16.75 -23.99 -25.99
C GLN A 72 -17.01 -23.06 -24.79
N PRO A 73 -18.28 -22.89 -24.39
CA PRO A 73 -18.63 -22.19 -23.17
C PRO A 73 -17.90 -22.72 -21.94
N GLN A 74 -17.65 -21.85 -20.96
CA GLN A 74 -17.05 -22.25 -19.70
C GLN A 74 -17.92 -23.32 -19.00
N THR A 75 -17.29 -24.38 -18.50
CA THR A 75 -17.95 -25.44 -17.74
C THR A 75 -17.96 -25.20 -16.23
N SER A 76 -17.21 -24.18 -15.79
CA SER A 76 -17.16 -23.75 -14.40
C SER A 76 -16.95 -22.26 -14.29
N HIS A 77 -17.42 -21.66 -13.20
CA HIS A 77 -17.16 -20.27 -12.88
C HIS A 77 -16.24 -20.15 -11.66
N PHE A 78 -15.29 -19.22 -11.72
CA PHE A 78 -14.44 -18.87 -10.60
C PHE A 78 -15.23 -18.14 -9.52
N ASN A 79 -14.99 -18.50 -8.27
CA ASN A 79 -15.57 -17.82 -7.12
C ASN A 79 -14.46 -17.58 -6.09
N SER A 80 -14.54 -16.47 -5.37
CA SER A 80 -13.67 -16.21 -4.23
C SER A 80 -14.36 -15.42 -3.14
N LYS A 81 -13.81 -15.53 -1.94
CA LYS A 81 -14.11 -14.67 -0.80
C LYS A 81 -12.80 -14.23 -0.18
N ASP A 82 -12.73 -12.98 0.21
CA ASP A 82 -11.61 -12.42 0.96
C ASP A 82 -12.11 -11.66 2.19
N LYS A 83 -11.25 -11.57 3.19
CA LYS A 83 -11.48 -10.80 4.40
C LYS A 83 -10.17 -10.22 4.91
N MET A 84 -10.28 -9.07 5.59
CA MET A 84 -9.19 -8.43 6.31
C MET A 84 -9.75 -7.74 7.55
N LEU A 85 -9.23 -8.09 8.70
CA LEU A 85 -9.46 -7.41 9.97
C LEU A 85 -8.17 -6.70 10.37
N GLY A 86 -8.23 -5.45 10.83
CA GLY A 86 -7.05 -4.75 11.28
C GLY A 86 -7.31 -3.86 12.49
N ILE A 87 -6.23 -3.66 13.23
CA ILE A 87 -6.12 -2.74 14.37
C ILE A 87 -4.91 -1.87 14.10
N SER A 88 -5.07 -0.56 14.23
CA SER A 88 -3.98 0.41 14.15
C SER A 88 -4.06 1.36 15.33
N TRP A 89 -2.97 1.54 16.01
CA TRP A 89 -2.87 2.49 17.13
C TRP A 89 -1.61 3.31 17.01
N TYR A 90 -1.73 4.60 17.26
CA TYR A 90 -0.57 5.45 17.47
C TYR A 90 -0.83 6.48 18.56
N GLN A 91 0.25 6.96 19.18
CA GLN A 91 0.26 8.08 20.10
C GLN A 91 1.48 8.96 19.83
N SER A 92 1.24 10.24 19.60
CA SER A 92 2.26 11.27 19.49
C SER A 92 2.27 12.12 20.77
N ALA A 93 3.47 12.51 21.21
CA ALA A 93 3.64 13.40 22.34
C ALA A 93 4.79 14.39 22.10
N THR A 94 4.66 15.58 22.70
CA THR A 94 5.69 16.62 22.77
C THR A 94 6.20 16.68 24.19
N PHE A 95 7.47 16.35 24.41
CA PHE A 95 8.09 16.33 25.74
C PHE A 95 8.83 17.64 26.04
N PHE A 96 9.40 18.26 25.01
CA PHE A 96 10.11 19.55 25.11
C PHE A 96 9.96 20.33 23.80
N THR A 97 10.41 21.58 23.78
CA THR A 97 10.23 22.50 22.64
C THR A 97 10.82 21.94 21.35
N GLY A 98 10.05 21.99 20.27
CA GLY A 98 10.45 21.50 18.94
C GLY A 98 10.49 19.99 18.80
N ASN A 99 10.11 19.23 19.83
CA ASN A 99 10.10 17.78 19.83
C ASN A 99 8.72 17.22 19.47
N ARG A 100 8.72 16.11 18.75
CA ARG A 100 7.57 15.23 18.60
C ARG A 100 8.04 13.78 18.52
N LEU A 101 7.58 12.97 19.45
CA LEU A 101 7.75 11.52 19.41
C LEU A 101 6.41 10.86 19.09
N THR A 102 6.41 9.98 18.11
CA THR A 102 5.26 9.14 17.77
C THR A 102 5.64 7.69 17.94
N VAL A 103 4.81 6.92 18.62
CA VAL A 103 4.91 5.47 18.70
C VAL A 103 3.62 4.85 18.20
N GLY A 104 3.69 3.69 17.57
CA GLY A 104 2.50 3.03 17.08
C GLY A 104 2.68 1.54 16.87
N PHE A 105 1.54 0.90 16.70
CA PHE A 105 1.42 -0.53 16.49
C PHE A 105 0.28 -0.82 15.50
N ASP A 106 0.52 -1.74 14.57
CA ASP A 106 -0.48 -2.23 13.62
C ASP A 106 -0.56 -3.76 13.71
N TYR A 107 -1.76 -4.29 13.54
CA TYR A 107 -2.03 -5.70 13.35
C TYR A 107 -3.04 -5.89 12.25
N GLN A 108 -2.80 -6.86 11.38
CA GLN A 108 -3.72 -7.27 10.33
C GLN A 108 -3.82 -8.79 10.27
N HIS A 109 -5.05 -9.28 10.17
CA HIS A 109 -5.37 -10.67 9.82
C HIS A 109 -6.14 -10.65 8.50
N PHE A 110 -5.58 -11.28 7.48
CA PHE A 110 -6.19 -11.26 6.16
C PHE A 110 -6.04 -12.60 5.45
N GLY A 111 -6.93 -12.83 4.50
CA GLY A 111 -6.89 -14.04 3.71
C GLY A 111 -8.10 -14.21 2.83
N GLY A 112 -8.15 -15.35 2.16
CA GLY A 112 -9.25 -15.67 1.27
C GLY A 112 -9.27 -17.11 0.82
N GLU A 113 -10.43 -17.53 0.36
CA GLU A 113 -10.68 -18.80 -0.28
C GLU A 113 -11.11 -18.60 -1.72
N SER A 114 -10.72 -19.52 -2.61
CA SER A 114 -11.21 -19.57 -3.98
C SER A 114 -11.64 -20.98 -4.36
N TRP A 115 -12.54 -21.09 -5.32
CA TRP A 115 -13.00 -22.36 -5.87
C TRP A 115 -13.62 -22.17 -7.25
N ASN A 116 -13.58 -23.21 -8.06
CA ASN A 116 -14.36 -23.30 -9.27
C ASN A 116 -15.70 -24.02 -8.99
N LYS A 117 -16.82 -23.39 -9.37
CA LYS A 117 -18.13 -24.01 -9.29
C LYS A 117 -18.46 -24.63 -10.64
N VAL A 118 -18.54 -25.97 -10.70
CA VAL A 118 -18.94 -26.71 -11.91
C VAL A 118 -20.41 -26.43 -12.22
N LEU A 119 -20.71 -26.00 -13.43
CA LEU A 119 -22.06 -25.54 -13.80
C LEU A 119 -23.06 -26.69 -13.89
N ALA A 120 -22.64 -27.83 -14.40
CA ALA A 120 -23.52 -29.00 -14.61
C ALA A 120 -23.96 -29.67 -13.29
N THR A 121 -23.07 -29.71 -12.29
CA THR A 121 -23.32 -30.44 -11.02
C THR A 121 -23.48 -29.53 -9.81
N GLY A 122 -23.04 -28.27 -9.91
CA GLY A 122 -22.96 -27.35 -8.78
C GLY A 122 -21.79 -27.66 -7.82
N GLU A 123 -20.96 -28.66 -8.12
CA GLU A 123 -19.81 -29.05 -7.32
C GLU A 123 -18.83 -27.90 -7.14
N ARG A 124 -18.26 -27.78 -5.94
CA ARG A 124 -17.17 -26.83 -5.62
C ARG A 124 -15.84 -27.55 -5.70
N LYS A 125 -15.02 -27.22 -6.67
CA LYS A 125 -13.63 -27.66 -6.76
C LYS A 125 -12.74 -26.64 -6.03
N PRO A 126 -12.14 -27.00 -4.89
CA PRO A 126 -11.34 -26.08 -4.10
C PRO A 126 -10.15 -25.55 -4.91
N GLY A 127 -9.84 -24.30 -4.71
CA GLY A 127 -8.63 -23.63 -5.17
C GLY A 127 -7.74 -23.27 -3.97
N VAL A 128 -7.39 -22.01 -3.86
CA VAL A 128 -6.58 -21.46 -2.76
C VAL A 128 -7.44 -21.23 -1.52
N ASP A 129 -6.90 -21.58 -0.36
CA ASP A 129 -7.40 -21.20 0.97
C ASP A 129 -6.19 -20.84 1.83
N LYS A 130 -6.00 -19.54 2.06
CA LYS A 130 -4.83 -19.00 2.77
C LYS A 130 -5.24 -17.86 3.68
N GLN A 131 -4.62 -17.85 4.88
CA GLN A 131 -4.76 -16.78 5.85
C GLN A 131 -3.37 -16.40 6.36
N MET A 132 -3.17 -15.12 6.64
CA MET A 132 -1.90 -14.55 7.04
C MET A 132 -2.12 -13.49 8.10
N ASP A 133 -1.11 -13.30 8.94
CA ASP A 133 -1.05 -12.28 9.97
C ASP A 133 0.14 -11.37 9.72
N GLU A 134 -0.04 -10.10 10.00
CA GLU A 134 1.01 -9.09 9.92
C GLU A 134 0.96 -8.21 11.17
N PHE A 135 2.11 -8.03 11.81
CA PHE A 135 2.30 -7.20 13.00
C PHE A 135 3.37 -6.17 12.71
N ALA A 136 3.15 -4.95 13.14
CA ALA A 136 4.15 -3.92 13.03
C ALA A 136 4.21 -3.05 14.29
N GLY A 137 5.42 -2.63 14.64
CA GLY A 137 5.66 -1.60 15.64
C GLY A 137 6.57 -0.53 15.05
N TYR A 138 6.34 0.72 15.41
CA TYR A 138 7.15 1.81 14.92
C TYR A 138 7.35 2.93 15.92
N VAL A 139 8.45 3.63 15.74
CA VAL A 139 8.76 4.87 16.42
C VAL A 139 9.25 5.90 15.40
N ASP A 140 8.78 7.12 15.54
CA ASP A 140 9.18 8.27 14.75
C ASP A 140 9.51 9.42 15.70
N PHE A 141 10.66 10.04 15.49
CA PHE A 141 11.19 11.12 16.32
C PHE A 141 11.52 12.31 15.43
N ARG A 142 10.88 13.43 15.71
CA ARG A 142 11.18 14.73 15.10
C ARG A 142 11.69 15.69 16.17
N GLN A 143 12.72 16.46 15.81
CA GLN A 143 13.31 17.49 16.65
C GLN A 143 13.76 18.70 15.83
N ASP A 144 13.24 19.86 16.19
CA ASP A 144 13.84 21.13 15.79
C ASP A 144 15.06 21.40 16.69
N ILE A 145 16.25 21.15 16.13
CA ILE A 145 17.54 21.29 16.85
C ILE A 145 17.77 22.76 17.19
N ASN A 146 17.46 23.63 16.25
CA ASN A 146 17.50 25.08 16.38
C ASN A 146 16.63 25.74 15.30
N SER A 147 16.69 27.06 15.14
CA SER A 147 15.87 27.81 14.20
C SER A 147 16.16 27.52 12.71
N TRP A 148 17.28 26.90 12.40
CA TRP A 148 17.69 26.61 11.02
C TRP A 148 17.82 25.14 10.69
N LEU A 149 17.69 24.21 11.68
CA LEU A 149 17.87 22.78 11.47
C LEU A 149 16.79 21.98 12.22
N SER A 150 16.09 21.12 11.48
CA SER A 150 15.21 20.08 12.01
C SER A 150 15.70 18.69 11.61
N LEU A 151 15.59 17.73 12.51
CA LEU A 151 15.85 16.31 12.33
C LEU A 151 14.55 15.52 12.37
N ASP A 152 14.44 14.55 11.48
CA ASP A 152 13.41 13.50 11.51
C ASP A 152 14.09 12.13 11.41
N ALA A 153 13.73 11.19 12.28
CA ALA A 153 14.26 9.83 12.26
C ALA A 153 13.22 8.85 12.76
N GLY A 154 13.02 7.77 12.02
CA GLY A 154 12.04 6.76 12.36
C GLY A 154 12.49 5.36 11.98
N VAL A 155 11.90 4.38 12.63
CA VAL A 155 12.04 2.98 12.29
C VAL A 155 10.71 2.26 12.51
N ARG A 156 10.33 1.46 11.54
CA ARG A 156 9.24 0.48 11.61
C ARG A 156 9.82 -0.92 11.52
N VAL A 157 9.34 -1.82 12.36
CA VAL A 157 9.62 -3.25 12.27
C VAL A 157 8.31 -3.94 11.94
N ASP A 158 8.29 -4.67 10.87
CA ASP A 158 7.13 -5.39 10.36
C ASP A 158 7.39 -6.88 10.34
N HIS A 159 6.46 -7.68 10.82
CA HIS A 159 6.55 -9.14 10.82
C HIS A 159 5.32 -9.74 10.15
N HIS A 160 5.54 -10.39 9.03
CA HIS A 160 4.53 -11.11 8.28
C HIS A 160 4.68 -12.61 8.51
N SER A 161 3.59 -13.30 8.84
CA SER A 161 3.57 -14.71 9.25
C SER A 161 4.17 -15.69 8.23
N HIS A 162 4.30 -15.30 6.96
CA HIS A 162 4.83 -16.14 5.89
C HIS A 162 6.24 -15.73 5.44
N VAL A 163 6.50 -14.43 5.24
CA VAL A 163 7.77 -13.97 4.66
C VAL A 163 8.77 -13.42 5.70
N GLY A 164 8.39 -13.39 6.98
CA GLY A 164 9.29 -13.01 8.08
C GLY A 164 9.29 -11.52 8.40
N THR A 165 10.44 -11.01 8.85
CA THR A 165 10.57 -9.67 9.44
C THR A 165 11.36 -8.73 8.55
N GLU A 166 10.82 -7.51 8.35
CA GLU A 166 11.48 -6.42 7.66
C GLU A 166 11.68 -5.21 8.60
N TRP A 167 12.86 -4.58 8.47
CA TRP A 167 13.20 -3.32 9.14
C TRP A 167 13.14 -2.20 8.13
N ILE A 168 12.43 -1.14 8.47
CA ILE A 168 12.09 -0.03 7.59
C ILE A 168 12.54 1.27 8.26
N PRO A 169 13.83 1.62 8.17
CA PRO A 169 14.35 2.88 8.68
C PRO A 169 14.04 4.03 7.73
N GLN A 170 13.89 5.23 8.30
CA GLN A 170 13.85 6.50 7.58
C GLN A 170 14.61 7.58 8.36
N GLY A 171 15.12 8.58 7.65
CA GLY A 171 15.77 9.73 8.29
C GLY A 171 15.83 10.90 7.34
N GLY A 172 15.75 12.10 7.90
CA GLY A 172 15.75 13.33 7.15
C GLY A 172 16.29 14.51 7.94
N LEU A 173 16.84 15.48 7.21
CA LEU A 173 17.27 16.78 7.72
C LEU A 173 16.57 17.87 6.92
N ALA A 174 16.07 18.89 7.61
CA ALA A 174 15.54 20.10 6.99
C ALA A 174 16.33 21.32 7.46
N PHE A 175 16.89 22.05 6.51
CA PHE A 175 17.61 23.30 6.73
C PHE A 175 16.69 24.46 6.37
N HIS A 176 16.29 25.22 7.38
CA HIS A 176 15.49 26.43 7.23
C HIS A 176 16.42 27.61 6.98
N LEU A 177 16.48 28.05 5.73
CA LEU A 177 17.39 29.08 5.25
C LEU A 177 16.72 30.46 5.26
N PRO A 178 17.50 31.56 5.20
CA PRO A 178 16.95 32.90 5.08
C PRO A 178 16.02 33.06 3.87
N LYS A 179 15.13 34.05 3.92
CA LYS A 179 14.16 34.40 2.84
C LYS A 179 13.20 33.25 2.50
N SER A 180 12.69 32.57 3.52
CA SER A 180 11.73 31.47 3.38
C SER A 180 12.21 30.37 2.43
N ALA A 181 13.52 30.11 2.41
CA ALA A 181 14.09 28.99 1.67
C ALA A 181 14.22 27.77 2.58
N GLU A 182 14.06 26.60 2.03
CA GLU A 182 14.20 25.33 2.73
C GLU A 182 14.94 24.32 1.85
N LEU A 183 15.91 23.63 2.43
CA LEU A 183 16.60 22.50 1.82
C LEU A 183 16.35 21.27 2.66
N LYS A 184 15.82 20.19 2.07
CA LYS A 184 15.60 18.91 2.75
C LYS A 184 16.41 17.80 2.09
N ALA A 185 16.97 16.94 2.91
CA ALA A 185 17.55 15.67 2.49
C ALA A 185 16.89 14.53 3.25
N MET A 186 16.46 13.48 2.54
CA MET A 186 15.78 12.33 3.13
C MET A 186 16.29 11.03 2.55
N VAL A 187 16.36 10.00 3.39
CA VAL A 187 16.54 8.61 3.00
C VAL A 187 15.47 7.77 3.66
N SER A 188 14.85 6.90 2.89
CA SER A 188 13.82 5.98 3.41
C SER A 188 13.91 4.63 2.73
N LYS A 189 13.65 3.56 3.51
CA LYS A 189 13.42 2.23 2.99
C LYS A 189 11.92 1.98 2.89
N GLY A 190 11.49 1.40 1.76
CA GLY A 190 10.15 0.83 1.58
C GLY A 190 10.23 -0.67 1.27
N TYR A 191 9.11 -1.37 1.41
CA TYR A 191 9.00 -2.78 1.04
C TYR A 191 7.56 -3.11 0.67
N ARG A 192 7.37 -4.23 -0.03
CA ARG A 192 6.05 -4.80 -0.33
C ARG A 192 6.09 -6.31 -0.17
N ASN A 193 5.22 -6.86 0.67
CA ASN A 193 5.06 -8.30 0.78
C ASN A 193 4.40 -8.87 -0.49
N PRO A 194 4.77 -10.10 -0.92
CA PRO A 194 4.07 -10.78 -1.99
C PRO A 194 2.62 -11.07 -1.58
N THR A 195 1.70 -10.89 -2.50
CA THR A 195 0.29 -11.16 -2.26
C THR A 195 -0.03 -12.67 -2.32
N ILE A 196 -1.12 -13.08 -1.67
CA ILE A 196 -1.66 -14.45 -1.78
C ILE A 196 -1.89 -14.82 -3.25
N ARG A 197 -2.30 -13.86 -4.08
CA ARG A 197 -2.49 -14.07 -5.51
C ARG A 197 -1.19 -14.39 -6.23
N GLU A 198 -0.12 -13.65 -5.96
CA GLU A 198 1.20 -13.86 -6.59
C GLU A 198 1.81 -15.19 -6.18
N MET A 199 1.62 -15.60 -4.92
CA MET A 199 2.19 -16.84 -4.38
C MET A 199 1.42 -18.10 -4.75
N TYR A 200 0.07 -18.03 -4.82
CA TYR A 200 -0.75 -19.26 -4.82
C TYR A 200 -1.83 -19.34 -5.90
N MET A 201 -2.28 -18.23 -6.52
CA MET A 201 -3.48 -18.30 -7.38
C MET A 201 -3.23 -18.81 -8.78
N PHE A 202 -1.99 -18.78 -9.25
CA PHE A 202 -1.63 -19.25 -10.59
C PHE A 202 -0.68 -20.44 -10.49
N ALA A 203 -0.91 -21.46 -11.33
CA ALA A 203 -0.03 -22.62 -11.41
C ALA A 203 1.04 -22.40 -12.49
N PRO A 204 2.32 -22.68 -12.19
CA PRO A 204 2.83 -23.18 -10.91
C PRO A 204 2.84 -22.09 -9.82
N ALA A 205 2.47 -22.48 -8.59
CA ALA A 205 2.55 -21.59 -7.44
C ALA A 205 4.01 -21.41 -6.97
N ASN A 206 4.33 -20.21 -6.47
CA ASN A 206 5.62 -19.95 -5.84
C ASN A 206 5.43 -19.35 -4.44
N PRO A 207 5.32 -20.17 -3.39
CA PRO A 207 5.24 -19.68 -2.02
C PRO A 207 6.56 -19.14 -1.47
N GLU A 208 7.68 -19.33 -2.17
CA GLU A 208 9.02 -18.88 -1.75
C GLU A 208 9.33 -17.43 -2.15
N LEU A 209 8.33 -16.68 -2.62
CA LEU A 209 8.52 -15.27 -2.94
C LEU A 209 8.90 -14.46 -1.71
N ASN A 210 9.93 -13.63 -1.87
CA ASN A 210 10.40 -12.68 -0.87
C ASN A 210 9.78 -11.30 -1.05
N PRO A 211 9.79 -10.44 -0.02
CA PRO A 211 9.39 -9.05 -0.16
C PRO A 211 10.23 -8.29 -1.18
N GLU A 212 9.57 -7.46 -1.97
CA GLU A 212 10.23 -6.42 -2.76
C GLU A 212 10.73 -5.33 -1.82
N LYS A 213 11.91 -4.78 -2.08
CA LYS A 213 12.54 -3.75 -1.25
C LYS A 213 12.96 -2.58 -2.11
N LEU A 214 12.85 -1.40 -1.57
CA LEU A 214 13.35 -0.20 -2.22
C LEU A 214 13.99 0.76 -1.21
N VAL A 215 14.98 1.51 -1.65
CA VAL A 215 15.57 2.63 -0.91
C VAL A 215 15.43 3.87 -1.77
N SER A 216 14.87 4.92 -1.19
CA SER A 216 14.72 6.24 -1.81
C SER A 216 15.64 7.24 -1.14
N TYR A 217 16.32 8.05 -1.95
CA TYR A 217 17.11 9.21 -1.56
C TYR A 217 16.53 10.43 -2.22
N GLU A 218 16.24 11.45 -1.43
CA GLU A 218 15.62 12.68 -1.92
C GLU A 218 16.36 13.92 -1.42
N LEU A 219 16.53 14.88 -2.30
CA LEU A 219 17.04 16.21 -2.00
C LEU A 219 16.10 17.24 -2.62
N SER A 220 15.45 18.03 -1.77
CA SER A 220 14.50 19.03 -2.22
C SER A 220 14.91 20.42 -1.75
N TYR A 221 14.72 21.40 -2.62
CA TYR A 221 14.85 22.81 -2.31
C TYR A 221 13.56 23.53 -2.67
N SER A 222 13.09 24.40 -1.79
CA SER A 222 11.95 25.27 -2.06
C SER A 222 12.17 26.66 -1.50
N GLN A 223 11.59 27.66 -2.15
CA GLN A 223 11.64 29.04 -1.67
C GLN A 223 10.38 29.82 -2.03
N ARG A 224 9.99 30.73 -1.12
CA ARG A 224 8.94 31.71 -1.34
C ARG A 224 9.52 33.11 -1.31
N LEU A 225 9.15 33.91 -2.27
CA LEU A 225 9.60 35.30 -2.46
C LEU A 225 8.42 36.22 -2.72
N LEU A 226 8.68 37.55 -2.73
CA LEU A 226 7.69 38.58 -3.03
C LEU A 226 6.42 38.46 -2.15
N GLU A 227 6.63 38.39 -0.83
CA GLU A 227 5.53 38.23 0.13
C GLU A 227 4.63 37.01 -0.19
N ASP A 228 5.27 35.87 -0.49
CA ASP A 228 4.65 34.60 -0.89
C ASP A 228 3.91 34.63 -2.25
N ALA A 229 4.10 35.69 -3.04
CA ALA A 229 3.53 35.74 -4.39
C ALA A 229 4.27 34.83 -5.37
N LEU A 230 5.58 34.63 -5.20
CA LEU A 230 6.39 33.73 -6.02
C LEU A 230 6.85 32.52 -5.19
N TYR A 231 6.52 31.34 -5.65
CA TYR A 231 7.02 30.07 -5.13
C TYR A 231 7.75 29.30 -6.21
N TYR A 232 8.87 28.68 -5.87
CA TYR A 232 9.54 27.68 -6.71
C TYR A 232 10.13 26.55 -5.88
N GLY A 233 10.21 25.39 -6.48
CA GLY A 233 10.76 24.19 -5.87
C GLY A 233 11.48 23.33 -6.88
N LEU A 234 12.48 22.61 -6.39
CA LEU A 234 13.25 21.60 -7.11
C LEU A 234 13.36 20.37 -6.25
N ASN A 235 13.11 19.19 -6.82
CA ASN A 235 13.29 17.91 -6.16
C ASN A 235 14.16 17.01 -7.03
N LEU A 236 15.18 16.43 -6.42
CA LEU A 236 16.04 15.41 -7.00
C LEU A 236 15.76 14.12 -6.25
N TYR A 237 15.56 13.03 -6.97
CA TYR A 237 15.37 11.74 -6.34
C TYR A 237 16.16 10.63 -7.04
N TYR A 238 16.52 9.64 -6.24
CA TYR A 238 17.11 8.38 -6.69
C TYR A 238 16.47 7.23 -5.92
N ILE A 239 15.95 6.24 -6.63
CA ILE A 239 15.29 5.06 -6.07
C ILE A 239 16.01 3.83 -6.62
N ASN A 240 16.41 2.95 -5.70
CA ASN A 240 16.93 1.63 -6.01
C ASN A 240 16.06 0.57 -5.36
N GLY A 241 15.60 -0.42 -6.13
CA GLY A 241 14.74 -1.50 -5.66
C GLY A 241 15.22 -2.87 -6.08
N ASP A 242 15.10 -3.82 -5.17
CA ASP A 242 15.52 -5.20 -5.32
C ASP A 242 14.34 -6.16 -5.13
N ASN A 243 14.53 -7.41 -5.59
CA ASN A 243 13.57 -8.50 -5.43
C ASN A 243 12.21 -8.23 -6.06
N VAL A 244 12.13 -7.42 -7.12
CA VAL A 244 10.86 -7.13 -7.80
C VAL A 244 10.26 -8.43 -8.31
N ILE A 245 8.98 -8.65 -7.98
CA ILE A 245 8.24 -9.85 -8.36
C ILE A 245 7.80 -9.71 -9.82
N MET A 246 8.30 -10.60 -10.65
CA MET A 246 8.04 -10.63 -12.08
C MET A 246 7.68 -12.03 -12.54
N SER A 247 6.94 -12.13 -13.65
CA SER A 247 6.79 -13.39 -14.36
C SER A 247 8.09 -13.71 -15.11
N ASN A 248 8.57 -14.95 -14.99
CA ASN A 248 9.77 -15.40 -15.68
C ASN A 248 9.60 -15.59 -17.21
N GLY A 249 8.39 -15.36 -17.75
CA GLY A 249 8.09 -15.47 -19.18
C GLY A 249 8.09 -16.89 -19.74
N LEU A 250 8.28 -17.93 -18.92
CA LEU A 250 8.21 -19.34 -19.33
C LEU A 250 6.74 -19.78 -19.52
N THR A 251 6.56 -20.97 -20.05
CA THR A 251 5.24 -21.60 -20.18
C THR A 251 5.20 -22.93 -19.45
N PRO A 252 4.42 -23.05 -18.37
CA PRO A 252 3.59 -22.01 -17.72
C PRO A 252 4.44 -20.93 -17.04
N PRO A 253 3.93 -19.69 -16.93
CA PRO A 253 4.65 -18.59 -16.29
C PRO A 253 4.72 -18.79 -14.78
N LEU A 254 5.88 -18.47 -14.18
CA LEU A 254 6.11 -18.49 -12.74
C LEU A 254 6.51 -17.11 -12.24
N ASN A 255 5.92 -16.66 -11.15
CA ASN A 255 6.35 -15.45 -10.46
C ASN A 255 7.65 -15.72 -9.70
N VAL A 256 8.64 -14.85 -9.86
CA VAL A 256 9.97 -14.96 -9.24
C VAL A 256 10.46 -13.58 -8.79
N ASN A 257 11.33 -13.53 -7.79
CA ASN A 257 12.04 -12.32 -7.40
C ASN A 257 13.30 -12.18 -8.27
N SER A 258 13.20 -11.56 -9.42
CA SER A 258 14.30 -11.41 -10.36
C SER A 258 14.49 -10.00 -10.91
N GLY A 259 13.60 -9.08 -10.54
CA GLY A 259 13.64 -7.71 -11.01
C GLY A 259 14.45 -6.80 -10.11
N GLU A 260 15.07 -5.82 -10.72
CA GLU A 260 15.68 -4.65 -10.09
C GLU A 260 15.04 -3.39 -10.69
N ILE A 261 14.93 -2.35 -9.90
CA ILE A 261 14.44 -1.04 -10.35
C ILE A 261 15.50 -0.01 -9.96
N GLU A 262 15.93 0.75 -10.95
CA GLU A 262 16.70 1.95 -10.75
C GLU A 262 15.95 3.12 -11.41
N ASN A 263 15.63 4.14 -10.63
CA ASN A 263 14.92 5.30 -11.11
C ASN A 263 15.48 6.56 -10.48
N TRP A 264 15.76 7.57 -11.28
CA TRP A 264 16.16 8.89 -10.80
C TRP A 264 15.48 9.97 -11.64
N GLY A 265 15.31 11.11 -11.04
CA GLY A 265 14.69 12.21 -11.76
C GLY A 265 14.86 13.54 -11.07
N ILE A 266 14.42 14.55 -11.80
CA ILE A 266 14.36 15.95 -11.38
C ILE A 266 12.96 16.44 -11.61
N GLU A 267 12.37 17.01 -10.58
CA GLU A 267 11.07 17.67 -10.64
C GLU A 267 11.25 19.15 -10.29
N ALA A 268 10.68 20.04 -11.08
CA ALA A 268 10.68 21.46 -10.82
C ALA A 268 9.27 22.02 -10.89
N ASN A 269 8.96 22.92 -9.98
CA ASN A 269 7.69 23.63 -9.98
C ASN A 269 7.91 25.13 -9.74
N ILE A 270 7.07 25.94 -10.31
CA ILE A 270 7.02 27.38 -10.12
C ILE A 270 5.56 27.85 -10.10
N GLY A 271 5.23 28.70 -9.16
CA GLY A 271 3.92 29.32 -9.05
C GLY A 271 4.03 30.81 -8.77
N TYR A 272 3.16 31.59 -9.41
CA TYR A 272 3.05 33.00 -9.15
C TYR A 272 1.59 33.40 -8.94
N ARG A 273 1.31 34.08 -7.82
CA ARG A 273 0.01 34.61 -7.50
C ARG A 273 -0.08 36.08 -7.95
N PHE A 274 -0.90 36.33 -8.95
CA PHE A 274 -1.24 37.69 -9.38
C PHE A 274 -2.23 38.29 -8.40
N ASN A 275 -1.99 39.53 -7.99
CA ASN A 275 -2.91 40.33 -7.15
C ASN A 275 -3.89 41.14 -8.03
#